data_222affc2cd4a4e48edc261c57738620b
#
_entry.id   222affc2cd4a4e48edc261c57738620b
#
_cell.length_a   1.000
_cell.length_b   1.000
_cell.length_c   1.000
_cell.angle_alpha   90.00
_cell.angle_beta   90.00
_cell.angle_gamma   90.00
#
_symmetry.space_group_name_H-M   'P 1'
#
loop_
_entity.id
_entity.type
_entity.pdbx_description
1 polymer ?
#
loop_
_entity_poly.entity_id
_entity_poly.type
_entity_poly.pdbx_seq_one_letter_code
_entity_poly.pdbx_strand_id
1 'polypeptide(L)'
;MVLHPVFWSSTSAAEAELTKWLPDLCLINIGMSLPAADDRTQLSTDVHWDWEKGLVDHHALELVSQPAPTARTDGQIFSNESFTSSTSTLAAQKHVHLIDQQLPRKKYGRIERNLRFTFFDMYHRLNLFVILTNVIIVSVFLGLHRLMDLDARLMGTAAAANITASVLIRQELVINLLFASFGKCPRSFPLRIRRLAAKIYHLGGVHSGAGIAGTIWFGFLNVPVAQAWLQDPLHGFHTAILVITLMLDVLLVSIIFFSHPLLRAKFHNTWEAIHRYAGWTAVGLFWAHMMLSTEAQRRQFSPTSQIAQLLVRNPIFWCLFTITIALVLPWLRLKKVPVRAEPLSDHAIRLHLGYTNLPLCAAPRFSDSPLKEWHAFAGIPEQDGVGFSILVSRAGDWTSKMIESPPKELWTRGIPARGVLHMAPIFRKLVLVATGSGIGPIMSLLYARNVDARVIWSTPDPINTYKKDIVDQILLADPHAIIINTSQSGRPDLVREAYKVYHASKAEAVFIISNPKVTRKVVYGLETRGVPIFAPIFDS
;
A
#
# COMPACT_ATOMS: atom_id res chain seq x y z
N MET A 1 -5.25 33.56 53.95
CA MET A 1 -6.61 33.15 53.53
C MET A 1 -6.43 31.83 52.78
N VAL A 2 -6.76 30.76 53.45
CA VAL A 2 -6.43 29.37 53.04
C VAL A 2 -7.44 28.95 51.99
N LEU A 3 -7.02 28.63 50.75
CA LEU A 3 -7.84 27.96 49.78
C LEU A 3 -7.42 26.48 49.73
N HIS A 4 -8.33 25.63 50.17
CA HIS A 4 -8.24 24.16 50.17
C HIS A 4 -8.12 23.62 48.75
N PRO A 5 -7.37 22.52 48.53
CA PRO A 5 -7.29 21.82 47.27
C PRO A 5 -8.50 20.88 47.12
N VAL A 6 -9.45 21.25 46.26
CA VAL A 6 -10.53 20.38 45.80
C VAL A 6 -10.31 20.09 44.33
N PHE A 7 -9.51 19.08 44.04
CA PHE A 7 -9.46 18.48 42.69
C PHE A 7 -8.72 17.13 42.73
N TRP A 8 -9.38 16.08 43.28
CA TRP A 8 -8.99 14.68 43.01
C TRP A 8 -10.00 13.69 43.64
N SER A 9 -11.30 13.85 43.38
CA SER A 9 -12.26 12.82 43.82
C SER A 9 -13.47 12.60 42.89
N SER A 10 -13.39 12.96 41.60
CA SER A 10 -14.53 12.77 40.69
C SER A 10 -14.26 11.88 39.47
N THR A 11 -13.15 11.14 39.43
CA THR A 11 -12.87 10.21 38.31
C THR A 11 -13.64 8.89 38.39
N SER A 12 -14.15 8.49 39.55
CA SER A 12 -14.89 7.23 39.70
C SER A 12 -16.31 7.26 39.12
N ALA A 13 -16.95 8.43 39.04
CA ALA A 13 -18.30 8.54 38.50
C ALA A 13 -18.35 8.60 36.98
N ALA A 14 -17.36 9.23 36.33
CA ALA A 14 -17.29 9.29 34.89
C ALA A 14 -16.81 7.97 34.25
N GLU A 15 -15.93 7.24 34.93
CA GLU A 15 -15.54 5.88 34.50
C GLU A 15 -16.69 4.89 34.70
N ALA A 16 -17.50 5.04 35.73
CA ALA A 16 -18.66 4.20 35.96
C ALA A 16 -19.81 4.47 34.96
N GLU A 17 -19.94 5.68 34.45
CA GLU A 17 -20.94 6.01 33.41
C GLU A 17 -20.47 5.53 32.00
N LEU A 18 -19.19 5.64 31.67
CA LEU A 18 -18.67 5.16 30.39
C LEU A 18 -18.73 3.62 30.25
N THR A 19 -18.60 2.89 31.34
CA THR A 19 -18.75 1.42 31.36
C THR A 19 -20.19 0.95 31.22
N LYS A 20 -21.19 1.81 31.44
CA LYS A 20 -22.62 1.50 31.24
C LYS A 20 -23.03 1.53 29.74
N TRP A 21 -22.28 2.21 28.89
CA TRP A 21 -22.60 2.37 27.46
C TRP A 21 -21.76 1.47 26.52
N LEU A 22 -20.84 0.68 27.07
CA LEU A 22 -19.94 -0.19 26.30
C LEU A 22 -20.33 -1.68 26.21
N PRO A 23 -21.38 -2.25 26.85
CA PRO A 23 -21.65 -3.68 26.72
C PRO A 23 -22.20 -4.13 25.36
N ASP A 24 -22.80 -3.23 24.58
CA ASP A 24 -23.55 -3.64 23.37
C ASP A 24 -22.77 -3.59 22.05
N LEU A 25 -21.49 -3.25 22.07
CA LEU A 25 -20.67 -3.16 20.84
C LEU A 25 -19.68 -4.31 20.65
N CYS A 26 -19.65 -5.27 21.55
CA CYS A 26 -18.64 -6.35 21.52
C CYS A 26 -19.20 -7.77 21.62
N LEU A 27 -20.36 -8.07 21.04
CA LEU A 27 -20.81 -9.46 20.86
C LEU A 27 -21.75 -9.59 19.65
N ILE A 28 -21.21 -9.58 18.44
CA ILE A 28 -21.83 -10.31 17.34
C ILE A 28 -21.33 -11.75 17.46
N ASN A 29 -22.05 -12.52 18.24
CA ASN A 29 -21.89 -13.96 18.37
C ASN A 29 -22.49 -14.62 17.11
N ILE A 30 -21.63 -15.02 16.16
CA ILE A 30 -22.07 -15.86 15.04
C ILE A 30 -22.20 -17.28 15.60
N GLY A 31 -23.40 -17.61 16.06
CA GLY A 31 -23.79 -18.98 16.35
C GLY A 31 -23.78 -19.81 15.07
N MET A 32 -22.76 -20.59 14.85
CA MET A 32 -22.75 -21.72 13.91
C MET A 32 -22.83 -22.98 14.73
N SER A 33 -24.01 -23.60 14.77
CA SER A 33 -24.22 -24.97 15.20
C SER A 33 -23.59 -25.91 14.16
N LEU A 34 -22.61 -26.72 14.61
CA LEU A 34 -22.07 -27.85 13.86
C LEU A 34 -23.08 -29.02 13.94
N PRO A 35 -23.40 -29.71 12.83
CA PRO A 35 -24.04 -31.01 12.90
C PRO A 35 -22.99 -32.08 13.22
N ALA A 36 -23.44 -33.07 14.00
CA ALA A 36 -22.67 -34.19 14.48
C ALA A 36 -22.08 -35.04 13.37
N ALA A 37 -20.90 -35.58 13.70
CA ALA A 37 -20.16 -36.53 12.86
C ALA A 37 -20.87 -37.87 12.74
N ASP A 38 -20.84 -38.45 11.53
CA ASP A 38 -20.87 -39.90 11.36
C ASP A 38 -19.90 -40.36 10.26
N ASP A 39 -18.99 -41.13 10.72
CA ASP A 39 -18.25 -42.30 10.25
C ASP A 39 -17.60 -42.38 8.84
N ARG A 40 -16.27 -42.58 8.94
CA ARG A 40 -15.38 -43.38 8.05
C ARG A 40 -15.02 -42.83 6.67
N THR A 41 -13.80 -42.28 6.56
CA THR A 41 -12.65 -42.97 5.93
C THR A 41 -11.35 -42.14 6.19
N GLN A 42 -10.34 -42.83 6.73
CA GLN A 42 -8.98 -42.35 6.91
C GLN A 42 -8.30 -42.13 5.55
N LEU A 43 -7.74 -40.95 5.35
CA LEU A 43 -6.56 -40.74 4.53
C LEU A 43 -5.77 -39.60 5.19
N SER A 44 -4.71 -40.02 5.89
CA SER A 44 -3.71 -39.15 6.51
C SER A 44 -2.90 -38.46 5.42
N THR A 45 -2.87 -37.16 5.45
CA THR A 45 -1.76 -36.38 4.89
C THR A 45 -1.48 -35.25 5.88
N ASP A 46 -0.67 -35.56 6.89
CA ASP A 46 -0.03 -34.57 7.74
C ASP A 46 0.99 -33.80 6.91
N VAL A 47 0.66 -32.59 6.51
CA VAL A 47 1.63 -31.63 5.99
C VAL A 47 2.05 -30.75 7.17
N HIS A 48 3.16 -31.12 7.79
CA HIS A 48 3.81 -30.32 8.82
C HIS A 48 4.51 -29.12 8.17
N TRP A 49 4.09 -27.90 8.49
CA TRP A 49 4.74 -26.67 8.06
C TRP A 49 5.86 -26.30 9.04
N ASP A 50 7.10 -26.40 8.59
CA ASP A 50 8.25 -25.91 9.33
C ASP A 50 8.52 -24.44 8.97
N TRP A 51 8.38 -23.55 9.95
CA TRP A 51 8.48 -22.10 9.77
C TRP A 51 9.91 -21.59 9.60
N GLU A 52 10.91 -22.41 9.88
CA GLU A 52 12.31 -21.98 9.89
C GLU A 52 13.07 -22.20 8.58
N LYS A 53 12.60 -23.02 7.66
CA LYS A 53 13.42 -23.45 6.51
C LYS A 53 12.93 -23.03 5.13
N GLY A 54 11.72 -22.55 4.93
CA GLY A 54 11.27 -22.00 3.65
C GLY A 54 11.55 -22.85 2.39
N LEU A 55 11.76 -24.16 2.52
CA LEU A 55 12.13 -25.08 1.45
C LEU A 55 10.93 -25.93 1.05
N VAL A 56 10.59 -25.86 -0.22
CA VAL A 56 9.68 -26.80 -0.88
C VAL A 56 10.49 -28.02 -1.26
N ASP A 57 10.07 -29.18 -0.78
CA ASP A 57 10.70 -30.47 -1.05
C ASP A 57 10.51 -30.86 -2.53
N HIS A 58 11.63 -31.03 -3.26
CA HIS A 58 11.69 -31.27 -4.70
C HIS A 58 11.63 -32.78 -5.07
N HIS A 59 10.95 -33.63 -4.30
CA HIS A 59 10.89 -35.07 -4.56
C HIS A 59 9.59 -35.58 -5.22
N ALA A 60 8.90 -34.79 -6.03
CA ALA A 60 7.69 -35.27 -6.73
C ALA A 60 7.66 -34.92 -8.23
N LEU A 61 8.81 -34.94 -8.92
CA LEU A 61 8.88 -34.73 -10.39
C LEU A 61 9.87 -35.69 -11.08
N GLU A 62 9.83 -36.97 -10.70
CA GLU A 62 10.35 -38.04 -11.55
C GLU A 62 9.25 -39.08 -11.71
N LEU A 63 8.59 -39.05 -12.82
CA LEU A 63 7.92 -40.15 -13.53
C LEU A 63 7.01 -39.55 -14.60
N VAL A 64 7.52 -39.43 -15.79
CA VAL A 64 6.95 -39.82 -17.10
C VAL A 64 7.83 -39.25 -18.19
N SER A 65 8.88 -39.97 -18.51
CA SER A 65 9.51 -39.92 -19.84
C SER A 65 9.30 -41.29 -20.49
N GLN A 66 8.34 -41.40 -21.38
CA GLN A 66 8.31 -42.47 -22.36
C GLN A 66 8.64 -41.93 -23.74
N PRO A 67 9.49 -42.62 -24.51
CA PRO A 67 9.93 -42.17 -25.82
C PRO A 67 8.88 -42.42 -26.90
N ALA A 68 8.77 -41.45 -27.82
CA ALA A 68 7.94 -41.55 -29.02
C ALA A 68 8.48 -42.58 -30.01
N PRO A 69 7.63 -43.24 -30.78
CA PRO A 69 8.07 -44.26 -31.74
C PRO A 69 8.71 -43.64 -32.98
N THR A 70 9.81 -44.26 -33.43
CA THR A 70 10.53 -43.98 -34.65
C THR A 70 9.65 -44.20 -35.89
N ALA A 71 9.53 -43.20 -36.74
CA ALA A 71 8.97 -43.32 -38.09
C ALA A 71 10.08 -43.38 -39.11
N ARG A 72 9.94 -44.29 -40.04
CA ARG A 72 10.83 -44.65 -41.15
C ARG A 72 11.04 -43.50 -42.13
N THR A 73 12.27 -43.42 -42.60
CA THR A 73 12.72 -42.70 -43.77
C THR A 73 12.11 -43.22 -45.07
N ASP A 74 11.52 -42.32 -45.87
CA ASP A 74 11.54 -42.40 -47.32
C ASP A 74 11.81 -41.03 -47.91
N GLY A 75 12.85 -40.98 -48.71
CA GLY A 75 13.38 -39.79 -49.33
C GLY A 75 12.54 -39.31 -50.51
N GLN A 76 12.29 -38.05 -50.57
CA GLN A 76 12.11 -37.32 -51.83
C GLN A 76 12.73 -35.95 -51.76
N ILE A 77 13.64 -35.73 -52.68
CA ILE A 77 14.35 -34.47 -53.02
C ILE A 77 13.28 -33.53 -53.61
N PHE A 78 13.05 -32.38 -53.01
CA PHE A 78 12.45 -31.24 -53.68
C PHE A 78 13.29 -29.97 -53.46
N SER A 79 13.51 -29.32 -54.57
CA SER A 79 14.31 -28.18 -54.90
C SER A 79 14.07 -26.94 -54.05
N ASN A 80 15.17 -26.17 -53.88
CA ASN A 80 15.20 -24.79 -53.40
C ASN A 80 14.14 -23.90 -54.06
N GLU A 81 13.20 -23.43 -53.26
CA GLU A 81 12.48 -22.18 -53.53
C GLU A 81 12.59 -21.26 -52.33
N SER A 82 12.98 -20.07 -52.61
CA SER A 82 13.20 -18.87 -51.84
C SER A 82 12.40 -18.74 -50.53
N PHE A 83 13.12 -18.82 -49.43
CA PHE A 83 12.61 -18.46 -48.07
C PHE A 83 12.80 -16.94 -47.82
N THR A 84 12.08 -16.14 -48.60
CA THR A 84 11.92 -14.70 -48.32
C THR A 84 10.46 -14.37 -48.34
N SER A 85 9.92 -14.10 -47.19
CA SER A 85 8.63 -13.45 -46.87
C SER A 85 7.71 -14.21 -45.88
N SER A 86 8.20 -14.69 -44.76
CA SER A 86 7.34 -15.22 -43.72
C SER A 86 7.43 -14.48 -42.37
N THR A 87 8.21 -13.41 -42.29
CA THR A 87 8.33 -12.60 -41.08
C THR A 87 7.32 -11.47 -40.99
N SER A 88 6.55 -11.20 -42.05
CA SER A 88 5.49 -10.17 -42.03
C SER A 88 4.10 -10.73 -41.61
N THR A 89 3.91 -12.03 -41.52
CA THR A 89 2.60 -12.65 -41.26
C THR A 89 2.32 -12.93 -39.78
N LEU A 90 3.31 -12.81 -38.91
CA LEU A 90 3.11 -12.86 -37.46
C LEU A 90 2.59 -11.54 -36.86
N ALA A 91 2.68 -10.44 -37.61
CA ALA A 91 2.11 -9.14 -37.21
C ALA A 91 0.62 -8.99 -37.53
N ALA A 92 0.09 -9.83 -38.39
CA ALA A 92 -1.35 -9.91 -38.68
C ALA A 92 -1.99 -11.04 -37.86
N GLN A 93 -1.72 -11.04 -36.54
CA GLN A 93 -2.56 -11.81 -35.65
C GLN A 93 -3.99 -11.32 -35.83
N LYS A 94 -4.87 -12.20 -36.33
CA LYS A 94 -6.30 -12.02 -36.37
C LYS A 94 -6.75 -11.21 -35.17
N HIS A 95 -7.03 -9.91 -35.36
CA HIS A 95 -7.93 -9.22 -34.49
C HIS A 95 -9.19 -10.08 -34.48
N VAL A 96 -9.33 -10.88 -33.43
CA VAL A 96 -10.62 -11.46 -33.12
C VAL A 96 -11.54 -10.24 -33.17
N HIS A 97 -12.44 -10.20 -34.13
CA HIS A 97 -13.53 -9.23 -34.17
C HIS A 97 -14.33 -9.45 -32.89
N LEU A 98 -13.80 -8.94 -31.80
CA LEU A 98 -14.58 -8.72 -30.58
C LEU A 98 -15.69 -7.80 -31.08
N ILE A 99 -16.90 -8.34 -31.15
CA ILE A 99 -18.13 -7.69 -31.52
C ILE A 99 -18.02 -6.21 -31.22
N ASP A 100 -18.34 -5.36 -32.19
CA ASP A 100 -18.24 -3.89 -32.06
C ASP A 100 -19.24 -3.38 -31.02
N GLN A 101 -19.03 -3.78 -29.77
CA GLN A 101 -19.81 -3.34 -28.63
C GLN A 101 -19.43 -1.89 -28.34
N GLN A 102 -20.35 -1.01 -28.70
CA GLN A 102 -20.26 0.37 -28.29
C GLN A 102 -20.21 0.43 -26.75
N LEU A 103 -19.29 1.26 -26.21
CA LEU A 103 -19.23 1.47 -24.77
C LEU A 103 -20.60 1.94 -24.24
N PRO A 104 -21.20 1.27 -23.27
CA PRO A 104 -22.48 1.68 -22.70
C PRO A 104 -22.34 3.08 -22.06
N ARG A 105 -23.46 3.78 -21.99
CA ARG A 105 -23.51 5.09 -21.31
C ARG A 105 -23.08 4.91 -19.85
N LYS A 106 -22.37 5.92 -19.33
CA LYS A 106 -21.98 5.97 -17.92
C LYS A 106 -23.25 6.00 -17.05
N LYS A 107 -23.25 5.21 -15.97
CA LYS A 107 -24.31 5.24 -14.97
C LYS A 107 -24.30 6.58 -14.22
N TYR A 108 -25.44 6.98 -13.70
CA TYR A 108 -25.66 8.18 -12.88
C TYR A 108 -25.47 9.51 -13.62
N GLY A 109 -25.96 10.61 -13.05
CA GLY A 109 -25.76 11.98 -13.51
C GLY A 109 -24.30 12.44 -13.35
N ARG A 110 -23.91 13.54 -13.99
CA ARG A 110 -22.51 14.04 -13.95
C ARG A 110 -22.06 14.38 -12.53
N ILE A 111 -22.91 15.04 -11.75
CA ILE A 111 -22.61 15.46 -10.38
C ILE A 111 -22.46 14.22 -9.48
N GLU A 112 -23.42 13.31 -9.54
CA GLU A 112 -23.40 12.08 -8.74
C GLU A 112 -22.18 11.20 -9.05
N ARG A 113 -21.80 11.08 -10.32
CA ARG A 113 -20.58 10.36 -10.70
C ARG A 113 -19.33 10.99 -10.10
N ASN A 114 -19.20 12.31 -10.15
CA ASN A 114 -18.04 12.99 -9.60
C ASN A 114 -17.99 12.86 -8.07
N LEU A 115 -19.14 12.99 -7.41
CA LEU A 115 -19.21 12.76 -5.97
C LEU A 115 -18.83 11.31 -5.61
N ARG A 116 -19.40 10.32 -6.30
CA ARG A 116 -19.26 8.90 -5.94
C ARG A 116 -17.89 8.31 -6.27
N PHE A 117 -17.31 8.64 -7.44
CA PHE A 117 -16.13 7.99 -8.00
C PHE A 117 -14.87 8.86 -8.01
N THR A 118 -14.99 10.14 -7.65
CA THR A 118 -13.84 11.06 -7.58
C THR A 118 -13.71 11.63 -6.19
N PHE A 119 -14.75 12.23 -5.63
CA PHE A 119 -14.70 12.87 -4.33
C PHE A 119 -14.86 11.87 -3.17
N PHE A 120 -15.79 10.92 -3.27
CA PHE A 120 -16.00 9.84 -2.30
C PHE A 120 -15.50 8.50 -2.83
N ASP A 121 -14.28 8.44 -3.36
CA ASP A 121 -13.60 7.18 -3.59
C ASP A 121 -13.27 6.50 -2.24
N MET A 122 -12.76 5.27 -2.27
CA MET A 122 -12.54 4.51 -1.03
C MET A 122 -11.49 5.16 -0.11
N TYR A 123 -10.48 5.81 -0.69
CA TYR A 123 -9.46 6.55 0.06
C TYR A 123 -10.09 7.70 0.85
N HIS A 124 -10.88 8.56 0.18
CA HIS A 124 -11.53 9.70 0.82
C HIS A 124 -12.61 9.27 1.83
N ARG A 125 -13.29 8.13 1.59
CA ARG A 125 -14.24 7.58 2.57
C ARG A 125 -13.55 7.16 3.85
N LEU A 126 -12.40 6.47 3.77
CA LEU A 126 -11.62 6.08 4.95
C LEU A 126 -11.07 7.31 5.68
N ASN A 127 -10.56 8.30 4.93
CA ASN A 127 -10.11 9.57 5.49
C ASN A 127 -11.23 10.28 6.24
N LEU A 128 -12.37 10.45 5.58
CA LEU A 128 -13.56 11.12 6.16
C LEU A 128 -14.11 10.35 7.37
N PHE A 129 -14.14 9.02 7.32
CA PHE A 129 -14.57 8.20 8.44
C PHE A 129 -13.73 8.48 9.70
N VAL A 130 -12.40 8.50 9.57
CA VAL A 130 -11.49 8.81 10.68
C VAL A 130 -11.73 10.24 11.19
N ILE A 131 -11.81 11.22 10.29
CA ILE A 131 -12.04 12.62 10.66
C ILE A 131 -13.38 12.77 11.37
N LEU A 132 -14.47 12.23 10.81
CA LEU A 132 -15.80 12.34 11.42
C LEU A 132 -15.87 11.67 12.79
N THR A 133 -15.23 10.51 12.97
CA THR A 133 -15.14 9.85 14.27
C THR A 133 -14.47 10.78 15.29
N ASN A 134 -13.35 11.39 14.94
CA ASN A 134 -12.66 12.33 15.81
C ASN A 134 -13.45 13.61 16.05
N VAL A 135 -14.13 14.16 15.03
CA VAL A 135 -15.00 15.34 15.18
C VAL A 135 -16.16 15.06 16.15
N ILE A 136 -16.79 13.88 16.04
CA ILE A 136 -17.85 13.48 16.99
C ILE A 136 -17.28 13.42 18.41
N ILE A 137 -16.12 12.77 18.62
CA ILE A 137 -15.48 12.67 19.94
C ILE A 137 -15.16 14.07 20.49
N VAL A 138 -14.55 14.95 19.68
CA VAL A 138 -14.26 16.33 20.08
C VAL A 138 -15.53 17.09 20.41
N SER A 139 -16.58 16.97 19.60
CA SER A 139 -17.86 17.67 19.82
C SER A 139 -18.55 17.24 21.11
N VAL A 140 -18.58 15.93 21.38
CA VAL A 140 -19.12 15.40 22.65
C VAL A 140 -18.29 15.90 23.82
N PHE A 141 -16.96 15.87 23.70
CA PHE A 141 -16.07 16.31 24.76
C PHE A 141 -16.24 17.80 25.05
N LEU A 142 -16.24 18.67 24.04
CA LEU A 142 -16.46 20.12 24.19
C LEU A 142 -17.90 20.46 24.66
N GLY A 143 -18.87 19.60 24.37
CA GLY A 143 -20.24 19.75 24.89
C GLY A 143 -20.36 19.42 26.38
N LEU A 144 -19.49 18.56 26.90
CA LEU A 144 -19.46 18.17 28.30
C LEU A 144 -18.51 19.05 29.15
N HIS A 145 -17.50 19.65 28.54
CA HIS A 145 -16.48 20.46 29.21
C HIS A 145 -16.35 21.83 28.54
N ARG A 146 -16.00 22.85 29.34
CA ARG A 146 -15.65 24.15 28.77
C ARG A 146 -14.26 24.08 28.12
N LEU A 147 -14.02 24.88 27.09
CA LEU A 147 -12.72 24.94 26.39
C LEU A 147 -11.55 25.24 27.36
N MET A 148 -11.81 25.97 28.44
CA MET A 148 -10.77 26.31 29.43
C MET A 148 -10.52 25.20 30.46
N ASP A 149 -11.34 24.16 30.48
CA ASP A 149 -11.24 23.03 31.42
C ASP A 149 -10.66 21.78 30.71
N LEU A 150 -9.93 21.96 29.60
CA LEU A 150 -9.34 20.86 28.82
C LEU A 150 -8.21 20.17 29.60
N ASP A 151 -8.29 18.86 29.73
CA ASP A 151 -7.24 18.04 30.32
C ASP A 151 -6.10 17.80 29.32
N ALA A 152 -4.91 18.33 29.62
CA ALA A 152 -3.70 18.17 28.81
C ALA A 152 -3.36 16.70 28.55
N ARG A 153 -3.58 15.81 29.52
CA ARG A 153 -3.28 14.39 29.38
C ARG A 153 -4.21 13.73 28.38
N LEU A 154 -5.49 14.06 28.40
CA LEU A 154 -6.47 13.52 27.46
C LEU A 154 -6.20 14.01 26.05
N MET A 155 -5.96 15.32 25.86
CA MET A 155 -5.62 15.90 24.55
C MET A 155 -4.35 15.29 23.98
N GLY A 156 -3.29 15.20 24.78
CA GLY A 156 -2.03 14.58 24.39
C GLY A 156 -2.17 13.10 24.04
N THR A 157 -2.98 12.35 24.80
CA THR A 157 -3.24 10.92 24.53
C THR A 157 -4.02 10.74 23.22
N ALA A 158 -5.03 11.55 22.96
CA ALA A 158 -5.81 11.49 21.72
C ALA A 158 -4.94 11.86 20.50
N ALA A 159 -4.10 12.89 20.61
CA ALA A 159 -3.13 13.24 19.59
C ALA A 159 -2.15 12.09 19.32
N ALA A 160 -1.53 11.54 20.37
CA ALA A 160 -0.57 10.45 20.26
C ALA A 160 -1.19 9.17 19.67
N ALA A 161 -2.41 8.80 20.07
CA ALA A 161 -3.13 7.64 19.52
C ALA A 161 -3.41 7.80 18.02
N ASN A 162 -3.88 8.97 17.57
CA ASN A 162 -4.11 9.25 16.16
C ASN A 162 -2.81 9.23 15.35
N ILE A 163 -1.73 9.85 15.85
CA ILE A 163 -0.42 9.83 15.17
C ILE A 163 0.12 8.38 15.11
N THR A 164 -0.05 7.59 16.18
CA THR A 164 0.32 6.17 16.18
C THR A 164 -0.43 5.40 15.11
N ALA A 165 -1.74 5.56 15.01
CA ALA A 165 -2.56 4.94 13.97
C ALA A 165 -2.10 5.35 12.56
N SER A 166 -1.80 6.64 12.38
CA SER A 166 -1.27 7.18 11.13
C SER A 166 0.06 6.53 10.72
N VAL A 167 1.01 6.38 11.65
CA VAL A 167 2.30 5.75 11.39
C VAL A 167 2.17 4.25 11.16
N LEU A 168 1.43 3.54 12.02
CA LEU A 168 1.31 2.09 11.96
C LEU A 168 0.66 1.60 10.67
N ILE A 169 -0.37 2.29 10.17
CA ILE A 169 -1.04 1.89 8.94
C ILE A 169 -0.14 1.95 7.69
N ARG A 170 0.99 2.66 7.77
CA ARG A 170 2.01 2.74 6.70
C ARG A 170 3.21 1.85 6.96
N GLN A 171 3.28 1.21 8.11
CA GLN A 171 4.36 0.29 8.47
C GLN A 171 4.26 -1.01 7.65
N GLU A 172 5.37 -1.48 7.09
CA GLU A 172 5.41 -2.58 6.12
C GLU A 172 4.88 -3.90 6.68
N LEU A 173 5.12 -4.20 7.96
CA LEU A 173 4.58 -5.41 8.61
C LEU A 173 3.05 -5.34 8.72
N VAL A 174 2.51 -4.17 9.09
CA VAL A 174 1.07 -3.96 9.20
C VAL A 174 0.41 -4.06 7.82
N ILE A 175 1.00 -3.41 6.81
CA ILE A 175 0.55 -3.51 5.42
C ILE A 175 0.53 -4.97 4.98
N ASN A 176 1.63 -5.70 5.17
CA ASN A 176 1.75 -7.09 4.75
C ASN A 176 0.79 -8.02 5.50
N LEU A 177 0.56 -7.78 6.80
CA LEU A 177 -0.42 -8.51 7.60
C LEU A 177 -1.84 -8.31 7.05
N LEU A 178 -2.21 -7.07 6.77
CA LEU A 178 -3.53 -6.73 6.23
C LEU A 178 -3.72 -7.35 4.83
N PHE A 179 -2.75 -7.21 3.93
CA PHE A 179 -2.82 -7.86 2.62
C PHE A 179 -2.87 -9.39 2.74
N ALA A 180 -2.11 -10.00 3.67
CA ALA A 180 -2.16 -11.43 3.90
C ALA A 180 -3.52 -11.89 4.42
N SER A 181 -4.13 -11.14 5.35
CA SER A 181 -5.42 -11.47 5.94
C SER A 181 -6.55 -11.36 4.91
N PHE A 182 -6.65 -10.23 4.22
CA PHE A 182 -7.69 -10.03 3.20
C PHE A 182 -7.44 -10.83 1.92
N GLY A 183 -6.18 -11.10 1.57
CA GLY A 183 -5.80 -11.95 0.43
C GLY A 183 -6.14 -13.43 0.61
N LYS A 184 -6.41 -13.88 1.84
CA LYS A 184 -6.94 -15.23 2.13
C LYS A 184 -8.46 -15.34 1.96
N CYS A 185 -9.15 -14.28 1.51
CA CYS A 185 -10.59 -14.32 1.27
C CYS A 185 -10.95 -15.45 0.30
N PRO A 186 -11.77 -16.43 0.70
CA PRO A 186 -12.07 -17.60 -0.14
C PRO A 186 -12.78 -17.23 -1.44
N ARG A 187 -12.44 -17.90 -2.53
CA ARG A 187 -13.12 -17.74 -3.83
C ARG A 187 -14.60 -18.17 -3.79
N SER A 188 -15.01 -18.93 -2.77
CA SER A 188 -16.40 -19.30 -2.51
C SER A 188 -17.25 -18.15 -1.96
N PHE A 189 -16.63 -17.14 -1.37
CA PHE A 189 -17.36 -15.99 -0.83
C PHE A 189 -18.04 -15.19 -1.96
N PRO A 190 -19.18 -14.54 -1.65
CA PRO A 190 -19.86 -13.67 -2.60
C PRO A 190 -18.92 -12.64 -3.22
N LEU A 191 -19.06 -12.41 -4.51
CA LEU A 191 -18.17 -11.52 -5.26
C LEU A 191 -18.11 -10.10 -4.68
N ARG A 192 -19.21 -9.63 -4.07
CA ARG A 192 -19.25 -8.30 -3.39
C ARG A 192 -18.27 -8.24 -2.22
N ILE A 193 -18.15 -9.30 -1.43
CA ILE A 193 -17.23 -9.39 -0.29
C ILE A 193 -15.78 -9.42 -0.79
N ARG A 194 -15.50 -10.25 -1.82
CA ARG A 194 -14.17 -10.33 -2.42
C ARG A 194 -13.72 -8.98 -3.02
N ARG A 195 -14.64 -8.25 -3.67
CA ARG A 195 -14.38 -6.89 -4.19
C ARG A 195 -14.11 -5.88 -3.08
N LEU A 196 -14.80 -6.00 -1.94
CA LEU A 196 -14.53 -5.14 -0.78
C LEU A 196 -13.17 -5.46 -0.17
N ALA A 197 -12.85 -6.73 0.04
CA ALA A 197 -11.55 -7.18 0.53
C ALA A 197 -10.40 -6.69 -0.36
N ALA A 198 -10.58 -6.72 -1.69
CA ALA A 198 -9.58 -6.23 -2.63
C ALA A 198 -9.29 -4.73 -2.52
N LYS A 199 -10.14 -3.94 -1.87
CA LYS A 199 -9.93 -2.48 -1.67
C LYS A 199 -9.01 -2.13 -0.51
N ILE A 200 -8.38 -3.12 0.15
CA ILE A 200 -7.48 -2.91 1.29
C ILE A 200 -6.30 -1.97 0.98
N TYR A 201 -5.91 -1.81 -0.26
CA TYR A 201 -4.82 -0.91 -0.64
C TYR A 201 -5.12 0.60 -0.48
N HIS A 202 -6.37 0.99 -0.15
CA HIS A 202 -6.76 2.38 0.12
C HIS A 202 -6.42 2.88 1.55
N LEU A 203 -5.60 2.15 2.30
CA LEU A 203 -5.24 2.47 3.69
C LEU A 203 -4.56 3.83 3.88
N GLY A 204 -4.03 4.43 2.82
CA GLY A 204 -3.55 5.81 2.84
C GLY A 204 -4.58 6.82 3.36
N GLY A 205 -5.88 6.57 3.16
CA GLY A 205 -6.95 7.41 3.71
C GLY A 205 -6.98 7.43 5.25
N VAL A 206 -6.69 6.29 5.89
CA VAL A 206 -6.56 6.21 7.36
C VAL A 206 -5.33 7.00 7.83
N HIS A 207 -4.19 6.86 7.13
CA HIS A 207 -2.98 7.63 7.43
C HIS A 207 -3.25 9.13 7.45
N SER A 208 -3.81 9.65 6.36
CA SER A 208 -4.07 11.08 6.22
C SER A 208 -5.13 11.57 7.22
N GLY A 209 -6.22 10.81 7.40
CA GLY A 209 -7.27 11.16 8.35
C GLY A 209 -6.77 11.20 9.79
N ALA A 210 -6.01 10.19 10.21
CA ALA A 210 -5.45 10.12 11.54
C ALA A 210 -4.35 11.16 11.77
N GLY A 211 -3.52 11.46 10.75
CA GLY A 211 -2.54 12.54 10.83
C GLY A 211 -3.18 13.91 11.05
N ILE A 212 -4.23 14.22 10.29
CA ILE A 212 -5.00 15.47 10.45
C ILE A 212 -5.68 15.51 11.83
N ALA A 213 -6.36 14.43 12.22
CA ALA A 213 -7.03 14.36 13.51
C ALA A 213 -6.04 14.51 14.69
N GLY A 214 -4.88 13.82 14.62
CA GLY A 214 -3.83 13.94 15.62
C GLY A 214 -3.30 15.37 15.75
N THR A 215 -3.13 16.07 14.64
CA THR A 215 -2.71 17.49 14.64
C THR A 215 -3.79 18.39 15.26
N ILE A 216 -5.08 18.16 14.98
CA ILE A 216 -6.19 18.92 15.60
C ILE A 216 -6.22 18.69 17.10
N TRP A 217 -6.11 17.44 17.57
CA TRP A 217 -6.04 17.13 19.00
C TRP A 217 -4.83 17.77 19.67
N PHE A 218 -3.67 17.80 18.98
CA PHE A 218 -2.48 18.47 19.47
C PHE A 218 -2.68 20.00 19.54
N GLY A 219 -3.38 20.59 18.58
CA GLY A 219 -3.78 21.99 18.62
C GLY A 219 -4.62 22.34 19.84
N PHE A 220 -5.52 21.47 20.29
CA PHE A 220 -6.26 21.69 21.55
C PHE A 220 -5.35 21.62 22.79
N LEU A 221 -4.24 20.90 22.75
CA LEU A 221 -3.26 20.85 23.85
C LEU A 221 -2.61 22.23 24.12
N ASN A 222 -2.58 23.13 23.12
CA ASN A 222 -2.08 24.48 23.34
C ASN A 222 -2.81 25.25 24.44
N VAL A 223 -4.11 25.01 24.63
CA VAL A 223 -4.92 25.70 25.65
C VAL A 223 -4.38 25.44 27.06
N PRO A 224 -4.32 24.21 27.59
CA PRO A 224 -3.79 23.95 28.93
C PRO A 224 -2.29 24.27 29.05
N VAL A 225 -1.50 24.12 27.98
CA VAL A 225 -0.08 24.49 27.98
C VAL A 225 0.08 26.00 28.15
N ALA A 226 -0.67 26.81 27.40
CA ALA A 226 -0.65 28.27 27.52
C ALA A 226 -1.17 28.74 28.89
N GLN A 227 -2.21 28.11 29.43
CA GLN A 227 -2.74 28.41 30.76
C GLN A 227 -1.67 28.17 31.86
N ALA A 228 -0.98 27.02 31.80
CA ALA A 228 0.08 26.70 32.75
C ALA A 228 1.22 27.73 32.68
N TRP A 229 1.59 28.16 31.47
CA TRP A 229 2.60 29.20 31.28
C TRP A 229 2.16 30.58 31.79
N LEU A 230 0.91 30.97 31.54
CA LEU A 230 0.35 32.25 32.02
C LEU A 230 0.24 32.32 33.55
N GLN A 231 0.01 31.18 34.21
CA GLN A 231 -0.05 31.09 35.67
C GLN A 231 1.32 31.24 36.33
N ASP A 232 2.38 30.71 35.70
CA ASP A 232 3.77 30.81 36.20
C ASP A 232 4.77 30.90 35.02
N PRO A 233 4.93 32.13 34.44
CA PRO A 233 5.81 32.34 33.30
C PRO A 233 7.33 32.18 33.64
N LEU A 234 7.70 32.35 34.90
CA LEU A 234 9.09 32.22 35.34
C LEU A 234 9.53 30.78 35.57
N HIS A 235 8.57 29.86 35.60
CA HIS A 235 8.89 28.44 35.71
C HIS A 235 9.48 27.91 34.41
N GLY A 236 10.75 27.57 34.41
CA GLY A 236 11.50 27.20 33.20
C GLY A 236 10.90 26.01 32.41
N PHE A 237 10.25 25.06 33.08
CA PHE A 237 9.58 23.97 32.39
C PHE A 237 8.36 24.44 31.57
N HIS A 238 7.54 25.35 32.08
CA HIS A 238 6.35 25.83 31.36
C HIS A 238 6.75 26.57 30.08
N THR A 239 7.80 27.41 30.13
CA THR A 239 8.32 28.09 28.95
C THR A 239 8.89 27.09 27.94
N ALA A 240 9.68 26.11 28.38
CA ALA A 240 10.25 25.11 27.48
C ALA A 240 9.17 24.23 26.82
N ILE A 241 8.15 23.82 27.59
CA ILE A 241 7.03 23.04 27.07
C ILE A 241 6.26 23.85 26.02
N LEU A 242 5.95 25.14 26.31
CA LEU A 242 5.23 26.01 25.37
C LEU A 242 6.02 26.18 24.06
N VAL A 243 7.32 26.46 24.14
CA VAL A 243 8.18 26.63 22.95
C VAL A 243 8.20 25.35 22.10
N ILE A 244 8.37 24.17 22.73
CA ILE A 244 8.37 22.88 22.02
C ILE A 244 6.98 22.62 21.41
N THR A 245 5.89 22.95 22.11
CA THR A 245 4.52 22.79 21.58
C THR A 245 4.34 23.62 20.31
N LEU A 246 4.73 24.89 20.32
CA LEU A 246 4.64 25.76 19.13
C LEU A 246 5.53 25.28 17.98
N MET A 247 6.74 24.78 18.28
CA MET A 247 7.59 24.16 17.25
C MET A 247 6.94 22.92 16.63
N LEU A 248 6.31 22.07 17.42
CA LEU A 248 5.58 20.90 16.96
C LEU A 248 4.39 21.28 16.09
N ASP A 249 3.62 22.32 16.46
CA ASP A 249 2.52 22.82 15.64
C ASP A 249 3.01 23.26 14.25
N VAL A 250 4.09 24.02 14.19
CA VAL A 250 4.68 24.46 12.92
C VAL A 250 5.09 23.26 12.05
N LEU A 251 5.74 22.25 12.65
CA LEU A 251 6.15 21.05 11.94
C LEU A 251 4.94 20.24 11.43
N LEU A 252 3.96 19.99 12.27
CA LEU A 252 2.75 19.22 11.91
C LEU A 252 1.93 19.93 10.83
N VAL A 253 1.71 21.24 10.98
CA VAL A 253 1.02 22.05 9.97
C VAL A 253 1.79 22.07 8.65
N SER A 254 3.12 22.19 8.69
CA SER A 254 3.96 22.13 7.49
C SER A 254 3.82 20.78 6.77
N ILE A 255 3.84 19.66 7.51
CA ILE A 255 3.65 18.31 6.95
C ILE A 255 2.28 18.23 6.24
N ILE A 256 1.20 18.70 6.86
CA ILE A 256 -0.15 18.67 6.27
C ILE A 256 -0.22 19.58 5.05
N PHE A 257 0.31 20.80 5.15
CA PHE A 257 0.26 21.79 4.05
C PHE A 257 0.94 21.26 2.79
N PHE A 258 2.19 20.78 2.92
CA PHE A 258 2.91 20.23 1.76
C PHE A 258 2.36 18.89 1.28
N SER A 259 1.61 18.15 2.10
CA SER A 259 0.92 16.92 1.70
C SER A 259 -0.36 17.18 0.89
N HIS A 260 -0.80 18.44 0.73
CA HIS A 260 -1.94 18.78 -0.13
C HIS A 260 -1.69 18.30 -1.57
N PRO A 261 -2.64 17.62 -2.23
CA PRO A 261 -2.40 16.95 -3.52
C PRO A 261 -1.81 17.83 -4.62
N LEU A 262 -2.20 19.11 -4.69
CA LEU A 262 -1.66 20.07 -5.68
C LEU A 262 -0.19 20.42 -5.39
N LEU A 263 0.16 20.68 -4.13
CA LEU A 263 1.54 21.02 -3.74
C LEU A 263 2.45 19.81 -3.88
N ARG A 264 1.99 18.64 -3.41
CA ARG A 264 2.72 17.38 -3.55
C ARG A 264 3.00 17.03 -5.01
N ALA A 265 2.05 17.22 -5.92
CA ALA A 265 2.25 16.96 -7.33
C ALA A 265 3.23 17.95 -7.99
N LYS A 266 3.25 19.22 -7.55
CA LYS A 266 4.11 20.26 -8.10
C LYS A 266 5.51 20.25 -7.51
N PHE A 267 5.64 19.97 -6.21
CA PHE A 267 6.89 20.03 -5.43
C PHE A 267 7.19 18.69 -4.77
N HIS A 268 7.20 17.60 -5.55
CA HIS A 268 7.30 16.24 -5.02
C HIS A 268 8.51 16.02 -4.10
N ASN A 269 9.70 16.41 -4.55
CA ASN A 269 10.94 16.23 -3.79
C ASN A 269 10.95 17.05 -2.49
N THR A 270 10.41 18.29 -2.54
CA THR A 270 10.28 19.15 -1.36
C THR A 270 9.28 18.57 -0.36
N TRP A 271 8.14 18.09 -0.83
CA TRP A 271 7.16 17.42 0.02
C TRP A 271 7.77 16.19 0.71
N GLU A 272 8.48 15.34 -0.03
CA GLU A 272 9.09 14.14 0.53
C GLU A 272 10.15 14.50 1.59
N ALA A 273 10.99 15.51 1.35
CA ALA A 273 11.98 15.98 2.29
C ALA A 273 11.34 16.55 3.56
N ILE A 274 10.35 17.45 3.42
CA ILE A 274 9.63 18.03 4.56
C ILE A 274 8.96 16.93 5.37
N HIS A 275 8.20 16.04 4.73
CA HIS A 275 7.50 14.95 5.42
C HIS A 275 8.46 14.07 6.21
N ARG A 276 9.61 13.74 5.64
CA ARG A 276 10.64 12.90 6.25
C ARG A 276 11.33 13.61 7.42
N TYR A 277 11.95 14.75 7.15
CA TYR A 277 12.79 15.41 8.15
C TYR A 277 11.97 16.10 9.23
N ALA A 278 10.89 16.79 8.89
CA ALA A 278 9.99 17.36 9.88
C ALA A 278 9.32 16.26 10.73
N GLY A 279 8.97 15.12 10.12
CA GLY A 279 8.44 13.96 10.85
C GLY A 279 9.42 13.40 11.87
N TRP A 280 10.70 13.21 11.50
CA TRP A 280 11.72 12.73 12.45
C TRP A 280 12.01 13.73 13.56
N THR A 281 12.10 15.02 13.22
CA THR A 281 12.28 16.10 14.20
C THR A 281 11.09 16.17 15.16
N ALA A 282 9.87 16.06 14.63
CA ALA A 282 8.66 16.06 15.46
C ALA A 282 8.65 14.90 16.46
N VAL A 283 9.06 13.69 16.08
CA VAL A 283 9.15 12.55 17.03
C VAL A 283 10.15 12.83 18.14
N GLY A 284 11.33 13.40 17.82
CA GLY A 284 12.31 13.81 18.84
C GLY A 284 11.76 14.86 19.80
N LEU A 285 11.05 15.87 19.26
CA LEU A 285 10.42 16.91 20.06
C LEU A 285 9.22 16.40 20.88
N PHE A 286 8.46 15.43 20.38
CA PHE A 286 7.41 14.76 21.17
C PHE A 286 7.98 14.02 22.38
N TRP A 287 9.13 13.35 22.22
CA TRP A 287 9.84 12.75 23.35
C TRP A 287 10.27 13.81 24.37
N ALA A 288 10.88 14.91 23.92
CA ALA A 288 11.28 16.01 24.81
C ALA A 288 10.08 16.64 25.52
N HIS A 289 9.00 16.92 24.79
CA HIS A 289 7.74 17.46 25.33
C HIS A 289 7.16 16.55 26.42
N MET A 290 7.07 15.25 26.15
CA MET A 290 6.54 14.26 27.09
C MET A 290 7.41 14.19 28.35
N MET A 291 8.75 14.15 28.21
CA MET A 291 9.67 14.07 29.34
C MET A 291 9.57 15.31 30.22
N LEU A 292 9.60 16.51 29.62
CA LEU A 292 9.48 17.78 30.37
C LEU A 292 8.12 17.91 31.07
N SER A 293 7.03 17.54 30.38
CA SER A 293 5.68 17.58 30.95
C SER A 293 5.54 16.58 32.10
N THR A 294 6.12 15.39 31.98
CA THR A 294 6.09 14.38 33.06
C THR A 294 6.92 14.83 34.27
N GLU A 295 8.08 15.45 34.03
CA GLU A 295 8.93 15.97 35.11
C GLU A 295 8.30 17.19 35.79
N ALA A 296 7.71 18.11 35.04
CA ALA A 296 6.96 19.23 35.60
C ALA A 296 5.80 18.74 36.49
N GLN A 297 5.02 17.80 36.01
CA GLN A 297 3.92 17.18 36.77
C GLN A 297 4.44 16.44 38.01
N ARG A 298 5.55 15.71 37.91
CA ARG A 298 6.18 15.02 39.04
C ARG A 298 6.56 16.00 40.14
N ARG A 299 7.22 17.08 39.81
CA ARG A 299 7.65 18.09 40.81
C ARG A 299 6.48 18.76 41.49
N GLN A 300 5.41 19.00 40.76
CA GLN A 300 4.24 19.70 41.29
C GLN A 300 3.33 18.81 42.16
N PHE A 301 3.08 17.57 41.73
CA PHE A 301 2.04 16.71 42.33
C PHE A 301 2.55 15.43 42.98
N SER A 302 3.76 15.00 42.66
CA SER A 302 4.29 13.68 43.12
C SER A 302 5.81 13.70 43.29
N PRO A 303 6.38 14.61 44.12
CA PRO A 303 7.83 14.83 44.17
C PRO A 303 8.62 13.61 44.63
N THR A 304 8.02 12.70 45.37
CA THR A 304 8.64 11.45 45.86
C THR A 304 8.57 10.30 44.85
N SER A 305 7.76 10.41 43.79
CA SER A 305 7.58 9.36 42.78
C SER A 305 8.81 9.31 41.85
N GLN A 306 9.17 8.08 41.44
CA GLN A 306 10.18 7.88 40.41
C GLN A 306 9.62 8.24 39.03
N ILE A 307 10.37 9.02 38.24
CA ILE A 307 9.96 9.43 36.90
C ILE A 307 9.64 8.23 35.98
N ALA A 308 10.41 7.14 36.09
CA ALA A 308 10.20 5.93 35.32
C ALA A 308 8.80 5.31 35.54
N GLN A 309 8.31 5.32 36.78
CA GLN A 309 6.95 4.82 37.11
C GLN A 309 5.86 5.68 36.46
N LEU A 310 6.04 7.01 36.45
CA LEU A 310 5.10 7.93 35.82
C LEU A 310 5.10 7.78 34.30
N LEU A 311 6.27 7.61 33.67
CA LEU A 311 6.40 7.38 32.24
C LEU A 311 5.70 6.10 31.81
N VAL A 312 5.96 4.97 32.47
CA VAL A 312 5.36 3.68 32.11
C VAL A 312 3.82 3.68 32.27
N ARG A 313 3.30 4.48 33.20
CA ARG A 313 1.84 4.68 33.39
C ARG A 313 1.23 5.65 32.41
N ASN A 314 2.03 6.39 31.63
CA ASN A 314 1.54 7.37 30.68
C ASN A 314 1.27 6.70 29.31
N PRO A 315 0.02 6.70 28.79
CA PRO A 315 -0.29 6.14 27.46
C PRO A 315 0.53 6.75 26.32
N ILE A 316 0.87 8.05 26.42
CA ILE A 316 1.67 8.76 25.42
C ILE A 316 3.05 8.13 25.28
N PHE A 317 3.65 7.64 26.38
CA PHE A 317 4.92 6.92 26.35
C PHE A 317 4.87 5.71 25.41
N TRP A 318 3.84 4.87 25.54
CA TRP A 318 3.68 3.67 24.73
C TRP A 318 3.36 3.99 23.26
N CYS A 319 2.61 5.06 23.01
CA CYS A 319 2.39 5.56 21.66
C CYS A 319 3.70 5.99 21.00
N LEU A 320 4.51 6.82 21.68
CA LEU A 320 5.80 7.28 21.15
C LEU A 320 6.80 6.15 21.00
N PHE A 321 6.83 5.19 21.94
CA PHE A 321 7.65 4.01 21.84
C PHE A 321 7.29 3.18 20.59
N THR A 322 6.00 2.95 20.37
CA THR A 322 5.49 2.24 19.19
C THR A 322 5.83 2.97 17.89
N ILE A 323 5.64 4.30 17.83
CA ILE A 323 6.02 5.13 16.69
C ILE A 323 7.52 5.00 16.41
N THR A 324 8.35 5.12 17.45
CA THR A 324 9.80 5.04 17.32
C THR A 324 10.23 3.69 16.77
N ILE A 325 9.71 2.59 17.31
CA ILE A 325 9.97 1.23 16.78
C ILE A 325 9.54 1.15 15.33
N ALA A 326 8.34 1.60 14.99
CA ALA A 326 7.82 1.54 13.61
C ALA A 326 8.69 2.30 12.62
N LEU A 327 9.30 3.42 13.03
CA LEU A 327 10.21 4.22 12.20
C LEU A 327 11.61 3.61 12.10
N VAL A 328 12.14 3.04 13.19
CA VAL A 328 13.49 2.48 13.24
C VAL A 328 13.56 1.10 12.57
N LEU A 329 12.52 0.28 12.69
CA LEU A 329 12.50 -1.10 12.23
C LEU A 329 12.94 -1.29 10.76
N PRO A 330 12.52 -0.48 9.77
CA PRO A 330 13.01 -0.59 8.40
C PRO A 330 14.52 -0.33 8.28
N TRP A 331 15.09 0.53 9.12
CA TRP A 331 16.51 0.89 9.09
C TRP A 331 17.42 -0.20 9.66
N LEU A 332 16.92 -1.05 10.56
CA LEU A 332 17.66 -2.22 11.06
C LEU A 332 17.96 -3.23 9.93
N ARG A 333 17.24 -3.12 8.82
CA ARG A 333 17.45 -3.97 7.62
C ARG A 333 18.10 -3.21 6.47
N LEU A 334 18.71 -2.04 6.75
CA LEU A 334 19.46 -1.29 5.76
C LEU A 334 20.68 -2.09 5.31
N LYS A 335 20.78 -2.33 4.02
CA LYS A 335 21.94 -2.99 3.42
C LYS A 335 22.14 -2.52 1.99
N LYS A 336 23.37 -2.63 1.52
CA LYS A 336 23.75 -2.41 0.13
C LYS A 336 23.79 -3.76 -0.58
N VAL A 337 23.15 -3.85 -1.73
CA VAL A 337 23.01 -5.11 -2.49
C VAL A 337 23.58 -4.96 -3.88
N PRO A 338 24.27 -6.01 -4.41
CA PRO A 338 24.78 -5.99 -5.77
C PRO A 338 23.64 -6.02 -6.78
N VAL A 339 23.85 -5.36 -7.90
CA VAL A 339 22.89 -5.24 -9.00
C VAL A 339 23.59 -5.61 -10.31
N ARG A 340 23.00 -6.51 -11.07
CA ARG A 340 23.38 -6.77 -12.46
C ARG A 340 22.39 -6.04 -13.37
N ALA A 341 22.89 -5.05 -14.09
CA ALA A 341 22.08 -4.25 -14.98
C ALA A 341 22.03 -4.89 -16.38
N GLU A 342 20.85 -4.98 -16.97
CA GLU A 342 20.57 -5.40 -18.33
C GLU A 342 19.87 -4.26 -19.07
N PRO A 343 20.57 -3.49 -19.91
CA PRO A 343 19.95 -2.48 -20.74
C PRO A 343 18.99 -3.12 -21.74
N LEU A 344 17.74 -2.68 -21.74
CA LEU A 344 16.73 -3.15 -22.69
C LEU A 344 16.62 -2.21 -23.88
N SER A 345 16.64 -0.90 -23.62
CA SER A 345 16.60 0.19 -24.61
C SER A 345 17.02 1.50 -23.97
N ASP A 346 17.03 2.61 -24.73
CA ASP A 346 17.26 3.97 -24.19
C ASP A 346 16.15 4.43 -23.24
N HIS A 347 15.05 3.70 -23.17
CA HIS A 347 13.90 4.01 -22.33
C HIS A 347 13.74 3.08 -21.12
N ALA A 348 14.28 1.88 -21.14
CA ALA A 348 14.05 0.87 -20.13
C ALA A 348 15.32 0.05 -19.80
N ILE A 349 15.45 -0.32 -18.53
CA ILE A 349 16.48 -1.20 -18.00
C ILE A 349 15.87 -2.26 -17.10
N ARG A 350 16.40 -3.47 -17.12
CA ARG A 350 16.11 -4.54 -16.18
C ARG A 350 17.26 -4.67 -15.19
N LEU A 351 16.95 -4.59 -13.90
CA LEU A 351 17.95 -4.73 -12.84
C LEU A 351 17.71 -6.06 -12.13
N HIS A 352 18.71 -6.94 -12.14
CA HIS A 352 18.68 -8.26 -11.52
C HIS A 352 19.31 -8.21 -10.14
N LEU A 353 18.65 -8.81 -9.16
CA LEU A 353 19.02 -8.80 -7.75
C LEU A 353 18.93 -10.22 -7.17
N GLY A 354 20.07 -10.81 -6.81
CA GLY A 354 20.15 -12.17 -6.29
C GLY A 354 20.19 -12.30 -4.77
N TYR A 355 19.97 -11.21 -4.01
CA TYR A 355 20.18 -11.20 -2.57
C TYR A 355 19.06 -11.87 -1.75
N THR A 356 17.90 -12.10 -2.34
CA THR A 356 16.75 -12.77 -1.72
C THR A 356 15.71 -13.15 -2.78
N ASN A 357 14.87 -14.11 -2.46
CA ASN A 357 13.65 -14.38 -3.22
C ASN A 357 12.50 -13.51 -2.69
N LEU A 358 11.63 -13.05 -3.57
CA LEU A 358 10.50 -12.21 -3.19
C LEU A 358 9.19 -12.97 -3.16
N PRO A 359 8.31 -12.67 -2.18
CA PRO A 359 6.90 -13.02 -2.30
C PRO A 359 6.28 -12.40 -3.55
N LEU A 360 5.32 -13.09 -4.15
CA LEU A 360 4.62 -12.62 -5.34
C LEU A 360 3.99 -11.24 -5.14
N CYS A 361 4.13 -10.39 -6.14
CA CYS A 361 3.59 -9.03 -6.16
C CYS A 361 4.09 -8.16 -4.99
N ALA A 362 5.26 -8.47 -4.43
CA ALA A 362 5.92 -7.65 -3.44
C ALA A 362 6.90 -6.66 -4.08
N ALA A 363 7.00 -5.50 -3.48
CA ALA A 363 7.84 -4.41 -3.96
C ALA A 363 8.87 -4.04 -2.87
N PRO A 364 10.15 -4.44 -3.04
CA PRO A 364 11.24 -3.87 -2.26
C PRO A 364 11.47 -2.40 -2.63
N ARG A 365 12.12 -1.67 -1.72
CA ARG A 365 12.49 -0.27 -1.94
C ARG A 365 13.98 -0.16 -2.18
N PHE A 366 14.34 0.68 -3.15
CA PHE A 366 15.72 0.95 -3.54
C PHE A 366 16.04 2.43 -3.49
N SER A 367 17.29 2.75 -3.18
CA SER A 367 17.85 4.09 -3.21
C SER A 367 19.32 4.05 -3.62
N ASP A 368 19.83 5.11 -4.22
CA ASP A 368 21.27 5.31 -4.42
C ASP A 368 21.95 5.90 -3.16
N SER A 369 21.16 6.47 -2.24
CA SER A 369 21.63 7.02 -0.98
C SER A 369 20.58 6.84 0.13
N PRO A 370 20.96 6.29 1.31
CA PRO A 370 20.00 5.96 2.37
C PRO A 370 19.15 7.13 2.88
N LEU A 371 19.70 8.35 2.87
CA LEU A 371 19.01 9.54 3.38
C LEU A 371 18.18 10.27 2.32
N LYS A 372 18.30 9.89 1.04
CA LYS A 372 17.54 10.44 -0.07
C LYS A 372 16.23 9.67 -0.33
N GLU A 373 15.67 9.84 -1.53
CA GLU A 373 14.44 9.20 -1.98
C GLU A 373 14.54 7.67 -2.03
N TRP A 374 13.41 7.02 -1.81
CA TRP A 374 13.27 5.57 -1.89
C TRP A 374 12.18 5.19 -2.89
N HIS A 375 12.53 4.38 -3.85
CA HIS A 375 11.66 3.95 -4.94
C HIS A 375 11.28 2.49 -4.79
N ALA A 376 9.97 2.22 -4.81
CA ALA A 376 9.42 0.86 -4.73
C ALA A 376 9.16 0.30 -6.13
N PHE A 377 9.71 -0.88 -6.42
CA PHE A 377 9.47 -1.61 -7.67
C PHE A 377 8.99 -3.02 -7.36
N ALA A 378 7.95 -3.47 -8.05
CA ALA A 378 7.53 -4.86 -7.94
C ALA A 378 8.59 -5.78 -8.57
N GLY A 379 8.99 -6.79 -7.82
CA GLY A 379 9.95 -7.78 -8.28
C GLY A 379 9.30 -8.83 -9.19
N ILE A 380 10.01 -9.20 -10.24
CA ILE A 380 9.69 -10.30 -11.14
C ILE A 380 10.61 -11.46 -10.73
N PRO A 381 10.11 -12.61 -10.27
CA PRO A 381 10.96 -13.76 -9.94
C PRO A 381 11.83 -14.17 -11.10
N GLU A 382 13.08 -14.57 -10.85
CA GLU A 382 13.94 -15.12 -11.88
C GLU A 382 13.53 -16.55 -12.25
N GLN A 383 13.81 -16.96 -13.49
CA GLN A 383 13.40 -18.28 -14.01
C GLN A 383 14.16 -19.44 -13.36
N ASP A 384 15.41 -19.21 -12.94
CA ASP A 384 16.23 -20.17 -12.20
C ASP A 384 15.84 -20.32 -10.73
N GLY A 385 14.81 -19.54 -10.28
CA GLY A 385 14.33 -19.57 -8.92
C GLY A 385 15.24 -18.84 -7.90
N VAL A 386 16.31 -18.17 -8.37
CA VAL A 386 17.25 -17.46 -7.48
C VAL A 386 17.16 -15.95 -7.71
N GLY A 387 16.57 -15.24 -6.75
CA GLY A 387 16.44 -13.80 -6.79
C GLY A 387 15.26 -13.32 -7.64
N PHE A 388 15.37 -12.08 -8.08
CA PHE A 388 14.33 -11.38 -8.84
C PHE A 388 14.94 -10.27 -9.67
N SER A 389 14.18 -9.79 -10.64
CA SER A 389 14.49 -8.57 -11.38
C SER A 389 13.42 -7.51 -11.21
N ILE A 390 13.77 -6.26 -11.45
CA ILE A 390 12.85 -5.14 -11.53
C ILE A 390 12.95 -4.47 -12.89
N LEU A 391 11.83 -4.00 -13.41
CA LEU A 391 11.75 -3.31 -14.68
C LEU A 391 11.61 -1.81 -14.44
N VAL A 392 12.62 -1.04 -14.81
CA VAL A 392 12.68 0.41 -14.62
C VAL A 392 12.58 1.10 -15.97
N SER A 393 11.65 2.02 -16.13
CA SER A 393 11.55 2.87 -17.32
C SER A 393 11.75 4.34 -16.96
N ARG A 394 12.19 5.13 -17.94
CA ARG A 394 12.42 6.57 -17.80
C ARG A 394 11.13 7.29 -17.43
N ALA A 395 11.07 7.81 -16.20
CA ALA A 395 9.88 8.50 -15.66
C ALA A 395 10.21 9.75 -14.85
N GLY A 396 11.45 9.89 -14.38
CA GLY A 396 11.95 11.02 -13.60
C GLY A 396 13.47 10.97 -13.45
N ASP A 397 14.04 11.85 -12.64
CA ASP A 397 15.50 12.03 -12.53
C ASP A 397 16.20 10.75 -12.07
N TRP A 398 15.70 10.11 -11.00
CA TRP A 398 16.29 8.89 -10.47
C TRP A 398 16.24 7.74 -11.49
N THR A 399 15.10 7.51 -12.14
CA THR A 399 14.96 6.44 -13.15
C THR A 399 15.78 6.72 -14.39
N SER A 400 15.92 7.97 -14.82
CA SER A 400 16.81 8.38 -15.92
C SER A 400 18.27 8.06 -15.60
N LYS A 401 18.72 8.39 -14.37
CA LYS A 401 20.06 8.06 -13.89
C LYS A 401 20.32 6.55 -13.89
N MET A 402 19.32 5.72 -13.49
CA MET A 402 19.46 4.25 -13.52
C MET A 402 19.70 3.70 -14.92
N ILE A 403 19.16 4.34 -15.96
CA ILE A 403 19.31 3.93 -17.37
C ILE A 403 20.61 4.46 -17.94
N GLU A 404 20.95 5.73 -17.70
CA GLU A 404 22.14 6.41 -18.26
C GLU A 404 23.45 5.94 -17.60
N SER A 405 23.39 5.66 -16.31
CA SER A 405 24.52 5.24 -15.49
C SER A 405 24.11 4.10 -14.57
N PRO A 406 23.97 2.87 -15.10
CA PRO A 406 23.47 1.74 -14.33
C PRO A 406 24.31 1.48 -13.07
N PRO A 407 23.70 1.36 -11.91
CA PRO A 407 24.43 1.15 -10.66
C PRO A 407 24.92 -0.31 -10.56
N LYS A 408 26.10 -0.49 -9.95
CA LYS A 408 26.61 -1.82 -9.58
C LYS A 408 26.01 -2.31 -8.26
N GLU A 409 25.53 -1.39 -7.44
CA GLU A 409 24.96 -1.66 -6.11
C GLU A 409 23.87 -0.63 -5.77
N LEU A 410 22.86 -1.05 -5.05
CA LEU A 410 21.80 -0.19 -4.52
C LEU A 410 21.58 -0.45 -3.03
N TRP A 411 21.14 0.58 -2.32
CA TRP A 411 20.65 0.44 -0.97
C TRP A 411 19.22 -0.12 -0.97
N THR A 412 18.94 -1.05 -0.05
CA THR A 412 17.61 -1.53 0.27
C THR A 412 17.37 -1.50 1.76
N ARG A 413 16.12 -1.33 2.19
CA ARG A 413 15.72 -1.32 3.59
C ARG A 413 14.32 -1.91 3.78
N GLY A 414 13.99 -2.22 5.03
CA GLY A 414 12.68 -2.75 5.41
C GLY A 414 12.42 -4.14 4.84
N ILE A 415 11.16 -4.47 4.71
CA ILE A 415 10.68 -5.70 4.06
C ILE A 415 9.88 -5.33 2.81
N PRO A 416 9.93 -6.16 1.76
CA PRO A 416 9.14 -5.91 0.56
C PRO A 416 7.65 -5.80 0.89
N ALA A 417 7.02 -4.71 0.49
CA ALA A 417 5.61 -4.47 0.75
C ALA A 417 4.74 -5.10 -0.36
N ARG A 418 3.63 -5.73 0.05
CA ARG A 418 2.64 -6.26 -0.89
C ARG A 418 1.85 -5.12 -1.52
N GLY A 419 1.52 -5.27 -2.81
CA GLY A 419 0.77 -4.28 -3.59
C GLY A 419 -0.61 -4.78 -4.02
N VAL A 420 -1.33 -3.95 -4.78
CA VAL A 420 -2.70 -4.21 -5.24
C VAL A 420 -2.85 -5.56 -5.96
N LEU A 421 -1.86 -6.00 -6.73
CA LEU A 421 -1.88 -7.28 -7.44
C LEU A 421 -1.83 -8.49 -6.51
N HIS A 422 -1.41 -8.34 -5.24
CA HIS A 422 -1.49 -9.41 -4.25
C HIS A 422 -2.95 -9.83 -3.98
N MET A 423 -3.92 -8.96 -4.28
CA MET A 423 -5.35 -9.27 -4.15
C MET A 423 -5.94 -9.98 -5.38
N ALA A 424 -5.22 -10.09 -6.47
CA ALA A 424 -5.71 -10.71 -7.70
C ALA A 424 -6.16 -12.19 -7.51
N PRO A 425 -5.44 -13.04 -6.76
CA PRO A 425 -5.81 -14.46 -6.59
C PRO A 425 -7.16 -14.73 -5.91
N ILE A 426 -7.77 -13.74 -5.23
CA ILE A 426 -9.11 -13.92 -4.63
C ILE A 426 -10.22 -13.96 -5.70
N PHE A 427 -9.93 -13.58 -6.94
CA PHE A 427 -10.85 -13.65 -8.08
C PHE A 427 -10.57 -14.89 -8.92
N ARG A 428 -11.60 -15.38 -9.61
CA ARG A 428 -11.50 -16.57 -10.46
C ARG A 428 -10.94 -16.23 -11.84
N LYS A 429 -11.40 -15.13 -12.41
CA LYS A 429 -11.01 -14.66 -13.74
C LYS A 429 -10.80 -13.15 -13.77
N LEU A 430 -9.73 -12.71 -14.41
CA LEU A 430 -9.26 -11.33 -14.37
C LEU A 430 -9.00 -10.75 -15.76
N VAL A 431 -9.01 -9.42 -15.84
CA VAL A 431 -8.35 -8.68 -16.92
C VAL A 431 -7.23 -7.86 -16.30
N LEU A 432 -6.03 -8.02 -16.83
CA LEU A 432 -4.83 -7.31 -16.41
C LEU A 432 -4.45 -6.29 -17.49
N VAL A 433 -4.39 -5.03 -17.13
CA VAL A 433 -4.10 -3.93 -18.06
C VAL A 433 -2.77 -3.28 -17.66
N ALA A 434 -1.83 -3.21 -18.60
CA ALA A 434 -0.54 -2.55 -18.39
C ALA A 434 -0.29 -1.47 -19.44
N THR A 435 0.47 -0.43 -19.05
CA THR A 435 1.12 0.45 -20.02
C THR A 435 2.62 0.54 -19.71
N GLY A 436 3.44 0.48 -20.77
CA GLY A 436 4.90 0.54 -20.62
C GLY A 436 5.43 -0.47 -19.60
N SER A 437 6.30 -0.03 -18.69
CA SER A 437 6.89 -0.87 -17.62
C SER A 437 5.90 -1.32 -16.55
N GLY A 438 4.65 -0.87 -16.56
CA GLY A 438 3.58 -1.44 -15.73
C GLY A 438 3.34 -2.93 -15.98
N ILE A 439 3.92 -3.50 -17.04
CA ILE A 439 3.93 -4.94 -17.29
C ILE A 439 4.76 -5.70 -16.24
N GLY A 440 5.82 -5.09 -15.68
CA GLY A 440 6.68 -5.74 -14.67
C GLY A 440 5.91 -6.31 -13.47
N PRO A 441 5.14 -5.50 -12.74
CA PRO A 441 4.28 -6.01 -11.67
C PRO A 441 3.30 -7.10 -12.11
N ILE A 442 2.75 -7.00 -13.34
CA ILE A 442 1.83 -8.01 -13.90
C ILE A 442 2.57 -9.32 -14.16
N MET A 443 3.80 -9.27 -14.67
CA MET A 443 4.62 -10.47 -14.85
C MET A 443 4.83 -11.22 -13.52
N SER A 444 5.09 -10.51 -12.42
CA SER A 444 5.17 -11.14 -11.09
C SER A 444 3.93 -11.99 -10.77
N LEU A 445 2.75 -11.53 -11.14
CA LEU A 445 1.51 -12.28 -10.94
C LEU A 445 1.38 -13.45 -11.91
N LEU A 446 1.75 -13.26 -13.19
CA LEU A 446 1.65 -14.29 -14.22
C LEU A 446 2.60 -15.48 -13.95
N TYR A 447 3.78 -15.23 -13.38
CA TYR A 447 4.69 -16.28 -12.95
C TYR A 447 4.09 -17.24 -11.93
N ALA A 448 3.16 -16.76 -11.10
CA ALA A 448 2.47 -17.60 -10.11
C ALA A 448 1.57 -18.68 -10.74
N ARG A 449 1.15 -18.51 -12.01
CA ARG A 449 0.22 -19.40 -12.75
C ARG A 449 -1.04 -19.81 -11.97
N ASN A 450 -1.43 -19.03 -10.97
CA ASN A 450 -2.56 -19.32 -10.07
C ASN A 450 -3.82 -18.49 -10.37
N VAL A 451 -3.79 -17.70 -11.44
CA VAL A 451 -4.90 -16.85 -11.88
C VAL A 451 -5.22 -17.08 -13.35
N ASP A 452 -6.51 -17.19 -13.67
CA ASP A 452 -7.00 -17.13 -15.06
C ASP A 452 -7.13 -15.66 -15.45
N ALA A 453 -6.20 -15.18 -16.27
CA ALA A 453 -6.11 -13.77 -16.60
C ALA A 453 -5.99 -13.53 -18.11
N ARG A 454 -6.68 -12.50 -18.59
CA ARG A 454 -6.48 -11.92 -19.92
C ARG A 454 -5.63 -10.67 -19.79
N VAL A 455 -4.64 -10.55 -20.62
CA VAL A 455 -3.66 -9.45 -20.58
C VAL A 455 -3.89 -8.45 -21.70
N ILE A 456 -3.90 -7.15 -21.38
CA ILE A 456 -3.86 -6.04 -22.32
C ILE A 456 -2.60 -5.23 -21.99
N TRP A 457 -1.65 -5.18 -22.91
CA TRP A 457 -0.43 -4.41 -22.74
C TRP A 457 -0.25 -3.40 -23.88
N SER A 458 -0.19 -2.12 -23.53
CA SER A 458 -0.02 -1.00 -24.47
C SER A 458 1.31 -0.31 -24.22
N THR A 459 2.20 -0.32 -25.20
CA THR A 459 3.54 0.28 -25.09
C THR A 459 4.08 0.68 -26.47
N PRO A 460 4.98 1.67 -26.57
CA PRO A 460 5.73 1.90 -27.78
C PRO A 460 6.65 0.71 -28.06
N ASP A 461 6.57 0.18 -29.28
CA ASP A 461 7.42 -0.89 -29.79
C ASP A 461 7.85 -1.95 -28.74
N PRO A 462 6.96 -2.90 -28.38
CA PRO A 462 7.18 -3.79 -27.25
C PRO A 462 8.48 -4.62 -27.37
N ILE A 463 8.84 -5.05 -28.58
CA ILE A 463 10.03 -5.88 -28.81
C ILE A 463 11.31 -5.06 -28.69
N ASN A 464 11.37 -3.87 -29.31
CA ASN A 464 12.57 -3.04 -29.26
C ASN A 464 12.74 -2.34 -27.91
N THR A 465 11.64 -2.05 -27.20
CA THR A 465 11.71 -1.39 -25.89
C THR A 465 11.97 -2.37 -24.73
N TYR A 466 11.37 -3.56 -24.75
CA TYR A 466 11.36 -4.49 -23.60
C TYR A 466 11.96 -5.87 -23.92
N LYS A 467 12.41 -6.11 -25.16
CA LYS A 467 12.92 -7.39 -25.68
C LYS A 467 11.81 -8.43 -25.92
N LYS A 468 12.15 -9.37 -26.82
CA LYS A 468 11.27 -10.44 -27.25
C LYS A 468 10.91 -11.42 -26.12
N ASP A 469 11.83 -11.68 -25.21
CA ASP A 469 11.63 -12.60 -24.08
C ASP A 469 10.46 -12.18 -23.18
N ILE A 470 10.28 -10.88 -22.90
CA ILE A 470 9.14 -10.37 -22.13
C ILE A 470 7.83 -10.59 -22.89
N VAL A 471 7.82 -10.35 -24.20
CA VAL A 471 6.65 -10.59 -25.06
C VAL A 471 6.29 -12.08 -25.06
N ASP A 472 7.27 -12.95 -25.25
CA ASP A 472 7.07 -14.40 -25.29
C ASP A 472 6.54 -14.94 -23.96
N GLN A 473 7.03 -14.45 -22.83
CA GLN A 473 6.55 -14.82 -21.50
C GLN A 473 5.09 -14.41 -21.26
N ILE A 474 4.68 -13.24 -21.77
CA ILE A 474 3.29 -12.80 -21.69
C ILE A 474 2.40 -13.72 -22.53
N LEU A 475 2.82 -14.05 -23.75
CA LEU A 475 2.08 -14.93 -24.66
C LEU A 475 2.04 -16.39 -24.15
N LEU A 476 3.06 -16.83 -23.42
CA LEU A 476 3.06 -18.13 -22.74
C LEU A 476 2.03 -18.18 -21.61
N ALA A 477 1.83 -17.07 -20.90
CA ALA A 477 0.86 -16.97 -19.81
C ALA A 477 -0.58 -16.72 -20.31
N ASP A 478 -0.75 -15.90 -21.34
CA ASP A 478 -2.02 -15.66 -22.05
C ASP A 478 -1.76 -15.68 -23.57
N PRO A 479 -2.00 -16.84 -24.24
CA PRO A 479 -1.82 -16.95 -25.71
C PRO A 479 -2.69 -15.99 -26.52
N HIS A 480 -3.71 -15.41 -25.91
CA HIS A 480 -4.57 -14.43 -26.53
C HIS A 480 -4.39 -13.02 -25.96
N ALA A 481 -3.23 -12.72 -25.36
CA ALA A 481 -2.92 -11.38 -24.86
C ALA A 481 -3.02 -10.32 -25.97
N ILE A 482 -3.58 -9.17 -25.63
CA ILE A 482 -3.68 -8.04 -26.55
C ILE A 482 -2.47 -7.13 -26.32
N ILE A 483 -1.47 -7.26 -27.18
CA ILE A 483 -0.24 -6.44 -27.15
C ILE A 483 -0.35 -5.36 -28.20
N ILE A 484 -0.42 -4.09 -27.78
CA ILE A 484 -0.66 -2.93 -28.64
C ILE A 484 0.64 -2.15 -28.80
N ASN A 485 1.21 -2.16 -30.01
CA ASN A 485 2.34 -1.33 -30.38
C ASN A 485 1.85 0.09 -30.70
N THR A 486 2.02 1.01 -29.74
CA THR A 486 1.53 2.39 -29.86
C THR A 486 2.35 3.25 -30.84
N SER A 487 3.55 2.82 -31.25
CA SER A 487 4.32 3.48 -32.30
C SER A 487 3.69 3.23 -33.68
N GLN A 488 3.01 2.10 -33.85
CA GLN A 488 2.37 1.75 -35.15
C GLN A 488 0.89 2.13 -35.18
N SER A 489 0.14 1.79 -34.12
CA SER A 489 -1.32 1.93 -34.07
C SER A 489 -1.82 3.17 -33.31
N GLY A 490 -0.90 3.97 -32.74
CA GLY A 490 -1.26 5.05 -31.83
C GLY A 490 -1.74 4.56 -30.48
N ARG A 491 -2.14 5.50 -29.60
CA ARG A 491 -2.60 5.18 -28.24
C ARG A 491 -4.03 4.68 -28.26
N PRO A 492 -4.31 3.46 -27.73
CA PRO A 492 -5.65 2.89 -27.72
C PRO A 492 -6.59 3.58 -26.71
N ASP A 493 -7.88 3.41 -26.88
CA ASP A 493 -8.85 3.65 -25.81
C ASP A 493 -8.92 2.44 -24.86
N LEU A 494 -8.03 2.45 -23.85
CA LEU A 494 -7.93 1.37 -22.85
C LEU A 494 -9.23 1.16 -22.06
N VAL A 495 -10.12 2.16 -21.95
CA VAL A 495 -11.44 1.98 -21.33
C VAL A 495 -12.28 1.04 -22.19
N ARG A 496 -12.29 1.26 -23.50
CA ARG A 496 -13.03 0.46 -24.47
C ARG A 496 -12.48 -0.97 -24.53
N GLU A 497 -11.17 -1.10 -24.66
CA GLU A 497 -10.52 -2.41 -24.77
C GLU A 497 -10.70 -3.24 -23.49
N ALA A 498 -10.45 -2.66 -22.31
CA ALA A 498 -10.65 -3.36 -21.05
C ALA A 498 -12.13 -3.72 -20.80
N TYR A 499 -13.06 -2.86 -21.19
CA TYR A 499 -14.49 -3.15 -21.10
C TYR A 499 -14.90 -4.36 -21.97
N LYS A 500 -14.46 -4.38 -23.23
CA LYS A 500 -14.72 -5.50 -24.17
C LYS A 500 -14.16 -6.82 -23.63
N VAL A 501 -12.88 -6.83 -23.25
CA VAL A 501 -12.23 -8.04 -22.75
C VAL A 501 -12.86 -8.51 -21.44
N TYR A 502 -13.23 -7.60 -20.53
CA TYR A 502 -13.91 -7.93 -19.28
C TYR A 502 -15.22 -8.69 -19.54
N HIS A 503 -16.05 -8.22 -20.45
CA HIS A 503 -17.33 -8.87 -20.77
C HIS A 503 -17.15 -10.15 -21.58
N ALA A 504 -16.29 -10.15 -22.61
CA ALA A 504 -16.02 -11.32 -23.43
C ALA A 504 -15.43 -12.49 -22.63
N SER A 505 -14.53 -12.20 -21.70
CA SER A 505 -13.92 -13.21 -20.84
C SER A 505 -14.75 -13.59 -19.62
N LYS A 506 -15.86 -12.90 -19.35
CA LYS A 506 -16.67 -13.05 -18.12
C LYS A 506 -15.82 -12.84 -16.86
N ALA A 507 -14.89 -11.89 -16.89
CA ALA A 507 -14.00 -11.63 -15.78
C ALA A 507 -14.76 -11.08 -14.55
N GLU A 508 -14.23 -11.31 -13.36
CA GLU A 508 -14.80 -10.83 -12.10
C GLU A 508 -14.25 -9.46 -11.70
N ALA A 509 -13.04 -9.11 -12.21
CA ALA A 509 -12.34 -7.88 -11.90
C ALA A 509 -11.35 -7.48 -12.99
N VAL A 510 -11.01 -6.18 -13.03
CA VAL A 510 -9.94 -5.60 -13.84
C VAL A 510 -8.86 -5.09 -12.89
N PHE A 511 -7.59 -5.32 -13.21
CA PHE A 511 -6.45 -4.67 -12.54
C PHE A 511 -5.67 -3.86 -13.56
N ILE A 512 -5.30 -2.63 -13.23
CA ILE A 512 -4.50 -1.78 -14.11
C ILE A 512 -3.22 -1.32 -13.42
N ILE A 513 -2.09 -1.42 -14.13
CA ILE A 513 -0.81 -0.83 -13.74
C ILE A 513 -0.36 0.12 -14.85
N SER A 514 -0.42 1.41 -14.56
CA SER A 514 -0.13 2.47 -15.53
C SER A 514 0.29 3.75 -14.80
N ASN A 515 0.67 4.78 -15.55
CA ASN A 515 0.91 6.10 -14.96
C ASN A 515 -0.38 6.72 -14.36
N PRO A 516 -0.27 7.70 -13.44
CA PRO A 516 -1.41 8.25 -12.71
C PRO A 516 -2.53 8.80 -13.60
N LYS A 517 -2.19 9.40 -14.73
CA LYS A 517 -3.16 10.02 -15.65
C LYS A 517 -4.02 8.96 -16.35
N VAL A 518 -3.39 7.93 -16.91
CA VAL A 518 -4.07 6.81 -17.57
C VAL A 518 -4.86 5.99 -16.57
N THR A 519 -4.27 5.67 -15.42
CA THR A 519 -4.93 4.95 -14.33
C THR A 519 -6.24 5.61 -13.94
N ARG A 520 -6.21 6.91 -13.61
CA ARG A 520 -7.43 7.66 -13.25
C ARG A 520 -8.49 7.66 -14.37
N LYS A 521 -8.07 7.82 -15.64
CA LYS A 521 -8.99 7.78 -16.79
C LYS A 521 -9.68 6.43 -16.92
N VAL A 522 -8.91 5.33 -16.81
CA VAL A 522 -9.45 3.96 -17.00
C VAL A 522 -10.28 3.54 -15.79
N VAL A 523 -9.83 3.81 -14.56
CA VAL A 523 -10.60 3.54 -13.35
C VAL A 523 -11.96 4.24 -13.39
N TYR A 524 -11.98 5.56 -13.60
CA TYR A 524 -13.22 6.31 -13.71
C TYR A 524 -14.10 5.81 -14.87
N GLY A 525 -13.48 5.51 -16.02
CA GLY A 525 -14.18 5.02 -17.20
C GLY A 525 -14.91 3.70 -16.96
N LEU A 526 -14.29 2.76 -16.25
CA LEU A 526 -14.84 1.44 -15.98
C LEU A 526 -15.77 1.43 -14.76
N GLU A 527 -15.41 2.05 -13.63
CA GLU A 527 -16.27 2.12 -12.45
C GLU A 527 -17.61 2.78 -12.74
N THR A 528 -17.62 3.88 -13.53
CA THR A 528 -18.86 4.56 -13.93
C THR A 528 -19.75 3.71 -14.83
N ARG A 529 -19.26 2.58 -15.35
CA ARG A 529 -20.02 1.58 -16.11
C ARG A 529 -20.33 0.32 -15.32
N GLY A 530 -19.92 0.28 -14.04
CA GLY A 530 -20.17 -0.82 -13.13
C GLY A 530 -19.17 -1.97 -13.24
N VAL A 531 -18.05 -1.77 -13.92
CA VAL A 531 -16.95 -2.74 -13.97
C VAL A 531 -16.02 -2.51 -12.77
N PRO A 532 -15.79 -3.52 -11.93
CA PRO A 532 -14.88 -3.42 -10.80
C PRO A 532 -13.44 -3.38 -11.31
N ILE A 533 -12.74 -2.34 -10.94
CA ILE A 533 -11.34 -2.14 -11.30
C ILE A 533 -10.50 -1.77 -10.07
N PHE A 534 -9.27 -2.27 -10.04
CA PHE A 534 -8.30 -2.06 -8.98
C PHE A 534 -7.00 -1.53 -9.58
N ALA A 535 -6.38 -0.57 -8.92
CA ALA A 535 -5.20 0.12 -9.43
C ALA A 535 -4.29 0.55 -8.27
N PRO A 536 -2.97 0.70 -8.47
CA PRO A 536 -2.11 1.27 -7.46
C PRO A 536 -2.54 2.70 -7.13
N ILE A 537 -2.39 3.08 -5.88
CA ILE A 537 -2.55 4.46 -5.42
C ILE A 537 -1.17 5.10 -5.41
N PHE A 538 -1.06 6.25 -6.05
CA PHE A 538 0.20 7.00 -6.15
C PHE A 538 0.34 8.01 -4.99
N ASP A 539 0.12 7.52 -3.75
CA ASP A 539 0.12 8.35 -2.53
C ASP A 539 1.40 8.22 -1.72
N SER A 540 2.38 7.50 -2.24
CA SER A 540 3.69 7.30 -1.57
C SER A 540 4.76 8.11 -2.22
#